data_1b86ca3787ad2c69403a9dc69f326cdd
#
_entry.id   1b86ca3787ad2c69403a9dc69f326cdd
#
_cell.length_a   1.000
_cell.length_b   1.000
_cell.length_c   1.000
_cell.angle_alpha   90.00
_cell.angle_beta   90.00
_cell.angle_gamma   90.00
#
_symmetry.space_group_name_H-M   'P 1'
#
loop_
_entity.id
_entity.type
_entity.pdbx_description
1 polymer ?
#
loop_
_entity_poly.entity_id
_entity_poly.type
_entity_poly.pdbx_seq_one_letter_code
_entity_poly.pdbx_strand_id
1 'polypeptide(L)'
;NNWLVLHVGLSVWYDYGVSLGLQPEAIPYSKIFKTQAEELGYNTLGYMLRDVDKLMEHLANMAEHDLIQSGREFAIIDGKLLIHPKSILPALRKYSQSHNLDIFVMDESSFRTQLKDAEYFDLFDKKLVDGKQKRWAFLDIDKMKKAGLEIEGFGND
;
A
#
# COMPACT_ATOMS: atom_id res chain seq x y z
N ASN A 1 5.71 -2.85 -17.57
CA ASN A 1 6.16 -3.35 -18.89
C ASN A 1 7.70 -3.40 -19.07
N ASN A 2 8.50 -2.82 -18.17
CA ASN A 2 9.96 -2.87 -18.22
C ASN A 2 10.54 -4.28 -18.01
N TRP A 3 9.81 -5.16 -17.35
CA TRP A 3 10.20 -6.55 -17.09
C TRP A 3 10.33 -7.39 -18.36
N LEU A 4 9.40 -7.21 -19.30
CA LEU A 4 9.41 -7.94 -20.57
C LEU A 4 10.63 -7.53 -21.41
N VAL A 5 10.96 -6.25 -21.40
CA VAL A 5 12.13 -5.71 -22.13
C VAL A 5 13.43 -6.24 -21.53
N LEU A 6 13.53 -6.31 -20.20
CA LEU A 6 14.71 -6.86 -19.52
C LEU A 6 14.87 -8.36 -19.78
N HIS A 7 13.78 -9.11 -19.73
CA HIS A 7 13.77 -10.55 -19.97
C HIS A 7 14.16 -10.88 -21.42
N VAL A 8 13.57 -10.17 -22.39
CA VAL A 8 13.91 -10.32 -23.81
C VAL A 8 15.37 -9.92 -24.08
N GLY A 9 15.84 -8.82 -23.50
CA GLY A 9 17.22 -8.37 -23.63
C GLY A 9 18.23 -9.39 -23.11
N LEU A 10 17.96 -10.00 -21.96
CA LEU A 10 18.84 -11.03 -21.37
C LEU A 10 18.80 -12.37 -22.14
N SER A 11 17.63 -12.77 -22.67
CA SER A 11 17.54 -13.93 -23.54
C SER A 11 18.37 -13.75 -24.82
N VAL A 12 18.27 -12.61 -25.45
CA VAL A 12 19.07 -12.27 -26.65
C VAL A 12 20.57 -12.28 -26.34
N TRP A 13 20.95 -11.74 -25.18
CA TRP A 13 22.37 -11.75 -24.75
C TRP A 13 22.89 -13.14 -24.46
N TYR A 14 22.06 -14.01 -23.86
CA TYR A 14 22.36 -15.40 -23.61
C TYR A 14 22.57 -16.16 -24.93
N ASP A 15 21.62 -16.05 -25.84
CA ASP A 15 21.70 -16.71 -27.16
C ASP A 15 22.92 -16.21 -27.98
N TYR A 16 23.24 -14.93 -27.86
CA TYR A 16 24.44 -14.36 -28.48
C TYR A 16 25.73 -14.94 -27.86
N GLY A 17 25.81 -15.06 -26.53
CA GLY A 17 26.95 -15.67 -25.84
C GLY A 17 27.15 -17.12 -26.24
N VAL A 18 26.08 -17.91 -26.36
CA VAL A 18 26.10 -19.29 -26.84
C VAL A 18 26.56 -19.34 -28.30
N SER A 19 26.11 -18.43 -29.15
CA SER A 19 26.55 -18.35 -30.56
C SER A 19 28.04 -18.05 -30.73
N LEU A 20 28.66 -17.40 -29.73
CA LEU A 20 30.10 -17.15 -29.68
C LEU A 20 30.91 -18.32 -29.08
N GLY A 21 30.26 -19.45 -28.79
CA GLY A 21 30.91 -20.64 -28.26
C GLY A 21 31.16 -20.61 -26.75
N LEU A 22 30.55 -19.66 -26.02
CA LEU A 22 30.59 -19.65 -24.56
C LEU A 22 29.70 -20.77 -24.03
N GLN A 23 30.26 -21.58 -23.11
CA GLN A 23 29.49 -22.66 -22.50
C GLN A 23 28.40 -22.05 -21.59
N PRO A 24 27.13 -22.51 -21.69
CA PRO A 24 26.03 -21.99 -20.86
C PRO A 24 26.32 -22.09 -19.35
N GLU A 25 27.07 -23.05 -18.93
CA GLU A 25 27.46 -23.32 -17.54
C GLU A 25 28.50 -22.31 -17.02
N ALA A 26 29.26 -21.68 -17.92
CA ALA A 26 30.25 -20.66 -17.57
C ALA A 26 29.59 -19.25 -17.35
N ILE A 27 28.34 -19.13 -17.73
CA ILE A 27 27.59 -17.89 -17.58
C ILE A 27 26.61 -18.08 -16.42
N PRO A 28 26.91 -17.62 -15.19
CA PRO A 28 26.04 -17.84 -14.02
C PRO A 28 24.75 -17.00 -14.07
N TYR A 29 24.23 -16.75 -15.29
CA TYR A 29 23.07 -15.91 -15.53
C TYR A 29 21.81 -16.40 -14.83
N SER A 30 21.57 -17.72 -14.80
CA SER A 30 20.36 -18.24 -14.16
C SER A 30 20.35 -17.97 -12.66
N LYS A 31 21.52 -18.01 -12.02
CA LYS A 31 21.64 -17.74 -10.58
C LYS A 31 21.63 -16.24 -10.29
N ILE A 32 22.39 -15.44 -11.05
CA ILE A 32 22.42 -13.99 -10.91
C ILE A 32 21.06 -13.40 -11.27
N PHE A 33 20.44 -13.88 -12.35
CA PHE A 33 19.12 -13.43 -12.77
C PHE A 33 18.03 -13.79 -11.76
N LYS A 34 18.06 -15.00 -11.22
CA LYS A 34 17.11 -15.43 -10.19
C LYS A 34 17.27 -14.59 -8.93
N THR A 35 18.49 -14.37 -8.47
CA THR A 35 18.78 -13.53 -7.28
C THR A 35 18.39 -12.08 -7.52
N GLN A 36 18.77 -11.49 -8.67
CA GLN A 36 18.40 -10.12 -8.99
C GLN A 36 16.90 -9.96 -9.30
N ALA A 37 16.26 -10.97 -9.89
CA ALA A 37 14.82 -10.96 -10.10
C ALA A 37 14.06 -11.13 -8.76
N GLU A 38 14.59 -11.93 -7.85
CA GLU A 38 14.07 -12.02 -6.48
C GLU A 38 14.30 -10.70 -5.73
N GLU A 39 15.49 -10.11 -5.77
CA GLU A 39 15.79 -8.81 -5.15
C GLU A 39 14.99 -7.66 -5.79
N LEU A 40 14.88 -7.59 -7.11
CA LEU A 40 14.04 -6.62 -7.81
C LEU A 40 12.56 -6.88 -7.58
N GLY A 41 12.15 -8.14 -7.52
CA GLY A 41 10.79 -8.54 -7.16
C GLY A 41 10.45 -8.15 -5.72
N TYR A 42 11.31 -8.43 -4.79
CA TYR A 42 11.16 -7.99 -3.39
C TYR A 42 11.22 -6.46 -3.26
N ASN A 43 12.16 -5.81 -3.94
CA ASN A 43 12.25 -4.35 -3.91
C ASN A 43 11.09 -3.69 -4.67
N THR A 44 10.66 -4.24 -5.81
CA THR A 44 9.54 -3.67 -6.58
C THR A 44 8.20 -3.97 -5.92
N LEU A 45 8.03 -5.12 -5.28
CA LEU A 45 6.83 -5.45 -4.49
C LEU A 45 6.84 -4.71 -3.14
N GLY A 46 8.00 -4.48 -2.55
CA GLY A 46 8.15 -3.68 -1.33
C GLY A 46 8.00 -2.17 -1.57
N TYR A 47 8.27 -1.67 -2.79
CA TYR A 47 8.12 -0.25 -3.15
C TYR A 47 6.83 0.06 -3.91
N MET A 48 6.08 -0.91 -4.38
CA MET A 48 4.69 -0.71 -4.79
C MET A 48 3.80 -0.78 -3.56
N LEU A 49 3.87 0.24 -2.72
CA LEU A 49 2.77 0.52 -1.81
C LEU A 49 1.49 0.46 -2.65
N ARG A 50 0.56 -0.39 -2.25
CA ARG A 50 -0.76 -0.42 -2.88
C ARG A 50 -1.32 0.98 -2.81
N ASP A 51 -2.17 1.36 -3.74
CA ASP A 51 -2.77 2.69 -3.70
C ASP A 51 -3.48 2.94 -2.36
N VAL A 52 -4.06 1.90 -1.74
CA VAL A 52 -4.67 1.99 -0.40
C VAL A 52 -3.63 2.28 0.68
N ASP A 53 -2.42 1.74 0.60
CA ASP A 53 -1.35 1.96 1.58
C ASP A 53 -0.86 3.42 1.52
N LYS A 54 -0.69 3.97 0.31
CA LYS A 54 -0.38 5.40 0.11
C LYS A 54 -1.47 6.31 0.67
N LEU A 55 -2.74 5.92 0.47
CA LEU A 55 -3.85 6.66 1.06
C LEU A 55 -3.80 6.61 2.58
N MET A 56 -3.42 5.47 3.19
CA MET A 56 -3.28 5.35 4.65
C MET A 56 -2.19 6.28 5.21
N GLU A 57 -1.06 6.43 4.52
CA GLU A 57 -0.01 7.40 4.91
C GLU A 57 -0.51 8.84 4.85
N HIS A 58 -1.22 9.21 3.78
CA HIS A 58 -1.83 10.54 3.70
C HIS A 58 -2.87 10.77 4.81
N LEU A 59 -3.64 9.75 5.17
CA LEU A 59 -4.62 9.83 6.24
C LEU A 59 -3.95 9.97 7.61
N ALA A 60 -2.83 9.28 7.85
CA ALA A 60 -2.05 9.44 9.07
C ALA A 60 -1.52 10.88 9.19
N ASN A 61 -0.97 11.43 8.11
CA ASN A 61 -0.53 12.82 8.06
C ASN A 61 -1.68 13.81 8.29
N MET A 62 -2.86 13.56 7.73
CA MET A 62 -4.05 14.38 7.97
C MET A 62 -4.51 14.32 9.43
N ALA A 63 -4.40 13.17 10.09
CA ALA A 63 -4.75 13.01 11.49
C ALA A 63 -3.76 13.75 12.40
N GLU A 64 -2.47 13.66 12.12
CA GLU A 64 -1.40 14.40 12.84
C GLU A 64 -1.62 15.93 12.83
N HIS A 65 -2.20 16.45 11.73
CA HIS A 65 -2.47 17.88 11.57
C HIS A 65 -3.92 18.28 11.89
N ASP A 66 -4.68 17.44 12.59
CA ASP A 66 -6.09 17.68 12.97
C ASP A 66 -7.04 17.97 11.79
N LEU A 67 -6.69 17.50 10.58
CA LEU A 67 -7.50 17.69 9.38
C LEU A 67 -8.63 16.66 9.26
N ILE A 68 -8.52 15.57 10.01
CA ILE A 68 -9.57 14.57 10.23
C ILE A 68 -9.73 14.32 11.72
N GLN A 69 -10.94 13.96 12.16
CA GLN A 69 -11.29 13.91 13.57
C GLN A 69 -11.57 12.48 14.03
N SER A 70 -11.05 12.13 15.21
CA SER A 70 -11.43 10.92 15.90
C SER A 70 -12.94 10.90 16.17
N GLY A 71 -13.57 9.72 16.12
CA GLY A 71 -15.02 9.53 16.24
C GLY A 71 -15.82 9.88 14.97
N ARG A 72 -15.24 10.65 14.04
CA ARG A 72 -15.91 11.06 12.82
C ARG A 72 -15.40 10.35 11.58
N GLU A 73 -14.12 10.49 11.26
CA GLU A 73 -13.45 9.89 10.10
C GLU A 73 -12.71 8.61 10.49
N PHE A 74 -12.09 8.59 11.65
CA PHE A 74 -11.37 7.44 12.20
C PHE A 74 -11.64 7.28 13.70
N ALA A 75 -11.21 6.18 14.29
CA ALA A 75 -11.14 5.98 15.73
C ALA A 75 -10.10 4.89 16.05
N ILE A 76 -9.51 4.93 17.24
CA ILE A 76 -8.67 3.84 17.76
C ILE A 76 -9.42 3.20 18.91
N ILE A 77 -9.68 1.90 18.80
CA ILE A 77 -10.42 1.14 19.83
C ILE A 77 -9.79 -0.26 19.90
N ASP A 78 -9.43 -0.67 21.11
CA ASP A 78 -8.91 -2.01 21.41
C ASP A 78 -7.69 -2.40 20.51
N GLY A 79 -6.77 -1.47 20.26
CA GLY A 79 -5.58 -1.72 19.45
C GLY A 79 -5.87 -1.82 17.93
N LYS A 80 -7.06 -1.41 17.50
CA LYS A 80 -7.46 -1.38 16.10
C LYS A 80 -7.74 0.04 15.63
N LEU A 81 -7.30 0.36 14.44
CA LEU A 81 -7.67 1.57 13.73
C LEU A 81 -8.99 1.31 12.98
N LEU A 82 -10.00 2.08 13.30
CA LEU A 82 -11.30 2.08 12.64
C LEU A 82 -11.34 3.24 11.65
N ILE A 83 -11.65 2.97 10.39
CA ILE A 83 -11.81 3.98 9.34
C ILE A 83 -13.22 3.96 8.80
N HIS A 84 -13.83 5.14 8.68
CA HIS A 84 -15.14 5.29 8.07
C HIS A 84 -15.01 5.73 6.60
N PRO A 85 -15.11 4.82 5.61
CA PRO A 85 -14.80 5.13 4.21
C PRO A 85 -15.63 6.26 3.63
N LYS A 86 -16.93 6.36 4.01
CA LYS A 86 -17.83 7.40 3.49
C LYS A 86 -17.45 8.82 3.89
N SER A 87 -16.80 9.02 5.03
CA SER A 87 -16.38 10.36 5.46
C SER A 87 -14.92 10.65 5.15
N ILE A 88 -14.06 9.64 5.21
CA ILE A 88 -12.63 9.84 5.06
C ILE A 88 -12.21 10.14 3.61
N LEU A 89 -12.81 9.46 2.62
CA LEU A 89 -12.47 9.69 1.20
C LEU A 89 -12.84 11.11 0.71
N PRO A 90 -14.01 11.68 1.05
CA PRO A 90 -14.28 13.08 0.76
C PRO A 90 -13.32 14.05 1.46
N ALA A 91 -12.93 13.77 2.72
CA ALA A 91 -11.96 14.58 3.45
C ALA A 91 -10.60 14.58 2.73
N LEU A 92 -10.14 13.40 2.28
CA LEU A 92 -8.89 13.25 1.54
C LEU A 92 -8.93 13.97 0.17
N ARG A 93 -10.06 13.90 -0.55
CA ARG A 93 -10.22 14.68 -1.81
C ARG A 93 -10.12 16.17 -1.58
N LYS A 94 -10.77 16.67 -0.54
CA LYS A 94 -10.70 18.09 -0.17
C LYS A 94 -9.26 18.48 0.20
N TYR A 95 -8.56 17.65 0.95
CA TYR A 95 -7.16 17.84 1.32
C TYR A 95 -6.26 17.92 0.08
N SER A 96 -6.35 16.92 -0.81
CA SER A 96 -5.61 16.89 -2.07
C SER A 96 -5.82 18.17 -2.90
N GLN A 97 -7.07 18.60 -3.05
CA GLN A 97 -7.41 19.80 -3.82
C GLN A 97 -6.90 21.08 -3.15
N SER A 98 -7.05 21.21 -1.82
CA SER A 98 -6.65 22.42 -1.10
C SER A 98 -5.13 22.62 -1.03
N HIS A 99 -4.37 21.56 -1.10
CA HIS A 99 -2.90 21.58 -1.06
C HIS A 99 -2.24 21.36 -2.43
N ASN A 100 -3.04 21.28 -3.49
CA ASN A 100 -2.59 21.05 -4.86
C ASN A 100 -1.70 19.80 -4.99
N LEU A 101 -2.08 18.72 -4.26
CA LEU A 101 -1.35 17.46 -4.24
C LEU A 101 -1.89 16.53 -5.32
N ASP A 102 -1.00 15.85 -6.02
CA ASP A 102 -1.37 14.81 -7.00
C ASP A 102 -1.61 13.47 -6.29
N ILE A 103 -2.67 13.42 -5.48
CA ILE A 103 -3.08 12.20 -4.78
C ILE A 103 -4.21 11.55 -5.55
N PHE A 104 -4.00 10.33 -6.02
CA PHE A 104 -5.08 9.53 -6.60
C PHE A 104 -6.03 9.05 -5.49
N VAL A 105 -7.18 9.69 -5.38
CA VAL A 105 -8.23 9.29 -4.43
C VAL A 105 -9.25 8.40 -5.12
N MET A 106 -9.17 7.12 -4.88
CA MET A 106 -10.09 6.12 -5.43
C MET A 106 -11.54 6.31 -4.95
N ASP A 107 -12.48 5.68 -5.62
CA ASP A 107 -13.86 5.60 -5.15
C ASP A 107 -14.02 4.64 -3.95
N GLU A 108 -15.19 4.71 -3.27
CA GLU A 108 -15.43 3.90 -2.07
C GLU A 108 -15.42 2.39 -2.35
N SER A 109 -15.87 1.96 -3.52
CA SER A 109 -15.90 0.54 -3.89
C SER A 109 -14.49 0.00 -4.08
N SER A 110 -13.66 0.71 -4.83
CA SER A 110 -12.25 0.37 -5.07
C SER A 110 -11.46 0.39 -3.76
N PHE A 111 -11.68 1.40 -2.91
CA PHE A 111 -11.05 1.49 -1.59
C PHE A 111 -11.40 0.27 -0.71
N ARG A 112 -12.68 -0.10 -0.66
CA ARG A 112 -13.12 -1.28 0.11
C ARG A 112 -12.55 -2.58 -0.43
N THR A 113 -12.42 -2.71 -1.75
CA THR A 113 -11.86 -3.91 -2.38
C THR A 113 -10.37 -4.02 -2.07
N GLN A 114 -9.58 -2.97 -2.31
CA GLN A 114 -8.15 -2.99 -2.03
C GLN A 114 -7.85 -3.16 -0.53
N LEU A 115 -8.70 -2.58 0.33
CA LEU A 115 -8.55 -2.71 1.76
C LEU A 115 -8.76 -4.16 2.23
N LYS A 116 -9.70 -4.91 1.63
CA LYS A 116 -9.91 -6.33 1.93
C LYS A 116 -8.71 -7.20 1.57
N ASP A 117 -7.95 -6.79 0.57
CA ASP A 117 -6.76 -7.51 0.12
C ASP A 117 -5.51 -7.14 0.95
N ALA A 118 -5.62 -6.19 1.88
CA ALA A 118 -4.54 -5.78 2.75
C ALA A 118 -4.42 -6.75 3.95
N GLU A 119 -3.19 -7.14 4.29
CA GLU A 119 -2.92 -8.09 5.38
C GLU A 119 -3.35 -7.57 6.76
N TYR A 120 -3.40 -6.26 6.92
CA TYR A 120 -3.82 -5.59 8.14
C TYR A 120 -5.34 -5.38 8.25
N PHE A 121 -6.11 -5.74 7.21
CA PHE A 121 -7.56 -5.64 7.24
C PHE A 121 -8.17 -6.82 8.01
N ASP A 122 -9.10 -6.53 8.92
CA ASP A 122 -9.85 -7.55 9.63
C ASP A 122 -11.25 -7.74 9.02
N LEU A 123 -12.09 -6.71 9.14
CA LEU A 123 -13.49 -6.79 8.69
C LEU A 123 -14.13 -5.41 8.52
N PHE A 124 -15.30 -5.39 7.89
CA PHE A 124 -16.22 -4.25 7.91
C PHE A 124 -17.40 -4.55 8.83
N ASP A 125 -17.55 -3.77 9.89
CA ASP A 125 -18.69 -3.92 10.81
C ASP A 125 -19.27 -2.59 11.28
N LYS A 126 -20.47 -2.67 11.87
CA LYS A 126 -21.14 -1.54 12.50
C LYS A 126 -20.65 -1.38 13.93
N LYS A 127 -20.14 -0.23 14.29
CA LYS A 127 -19.74 0.12 15.66
C LYS A 127 -20.34 1.47 16.06
N LEU A 128 -20.76 1.56 17.32
CA LEU A 128 -21.15 2.82 17.93
C LEU A 128 -19.89 3.55 18.37
N VAL A 129 -19.62 4.70 17.77
CA VAL A 129 -18.50 5.59 18.12
C VAL A 129 -19.08 6.98 18.26
N ASP A 130 -18.79 7.67 19.37
CA ASP A 130 -19.32 8.99 19.72
C ASP A 130 -20.85 9.10 19.58
N GLY A 131 -21.57 8.08 20.05
CA GLY A 131 -23.03 8.05 20.01
C GLY A 131 -23.64 7.84 18.62
N LYS A 132 -22.84 7.60 17.58
CA LYS A 132 -23.31 7.36 16.22
C LYS A 132 -22.92 5.96 15.74
N GLN A 133 -23.91 5.20 15.31
CA GLN A 133 -23.66 3.89 14.69
C GLN A 133 -23.28 4.08 13.23
N LYS A 134 -22.06 3.67 12.86
CA LYS A 134 -21.54 3.72 11.50
C LYS A 134 -20.91 2.39 11.12
N ARG A 135 -20.71 2.16 9.80
CA ARG A 135 -19.99 1.01 9.29
C ARG A 135 -18.51 1.37 9.10
N TRP A 136 -17.66 0.74 9.88
CA TRP A 136 -16.23 0.98 9.92
C TRP A 136 -15.46 -0.17 9.25
N ALA A 137 -14.30 0.15 8.70
CA ALA A 137 -13.26 -0.81 8.41
C ALA A 137 -12.38 -0.96 9.65
N PHE A 138 -12.17 -2.17 10.11
CA PHE A 138 -11.31 -2.49 11.24
C PHE A 138 -9.95 -2.93 10.72
N LEU A 139 -8.90 -2.26 11.15
CA LEU A 139 -7.53 -2.48 10.73
C LEU A 139 -6.67 -2.80 11.95
N ASP A 140 -5.84 -3.82 11.83
CA ASP A 140 -4.92 -4.24 12.88
C ASP A 140 -3.67 -3.36 12.87
N ILE A 141 -3.47 -2.58 13.92
CA ILE A 141 -2.38 -1.62 14.07
C ILE A 141 -1.01 -2.32 14.03
N ASP A 142 -0.87 -3.48 14.68
CA ASP A 142 0.40 -4.20 14.72
C ASP A 142 0.78 -4.75 13.35
N LYS A 143 -0.21 -5.21 12.58
CA LYS A 143 0.02 -5.63 11.19
C LYS A 143 0.34 -4.46 10.27
N MET A 144 -0.29 -3.29 10.47
CA MET A 144 0.05 -2.07 9.72
C MET A 144 1.50 -1.66 9.96
N LYS A 145 1.96 -1.65 11.21
CA LYS A 145 3.37 -1.38 11.55
C LYS A 145 4.33 -2.39 10.92
N LYS A 146 3.97 -3.68 10.93
CA LYS A 146 4.77 -4.73 10.26
C LYS A 146 4.83 -4.56 8.74
N ALA A 147 3.77 -4.01 8.14
CA ALA A 147 3.73 -3.67 6.72
C ALA A 147 4.50 -2.37 6.39
N GLY A 148 5.10 -1.70 7.39
CA GLY A 148 5.88 -0.49 7.22
C GLY A 148 5.04 0.79 7.07
N LEU A 149 3.75 0.76 7.43
CA LEU A 149 2.91 1.94 7.37
C LEU A 149 3.13 2.85 8.58
N GLU A 150 3.33 4.13 8.31
CA GLU A 150 3.36 5.17 9.34
C GLU A 150 1.93 5.47 9.79
N ILE A 151 1.63 5.18 11.05
CA ILE A 151 0.30 5.36 11.63
C ILE A 151 0.32 6.24 12.89
N GLU A 152 1.47 6.78 13.24
CA GLU A 152 1.66 7.58 14.46
C GLU A 152 0.72 8.78 14.51
N GLY A 153 0.35 9.36 13.36
CA GLY A 153 -0.58 10.46 13.28
C GLY A 153 -2.01 10.16 13.76
N PHE A 154 -2.43 8.88 13.81
CA PHE A 154 -3.76 8.53 14.28
C PHE A 154 -3.91 8.44 15.81
N GLY A 155 -2.84 8.42 16.57
CA GLY A 155 -2.93 8.27 18.01
C GLY A 155 -1.68 8.73 18.73
N ASN A 156 -1.73 9.94 19.22
CA ASN A 156 -0.95 10.39 20.36
C ASN A 156 -1.95 10.65 21.49
N ASP A 157 -2.31 9.61 22.22
CA ASP A 157 -2.86 9.67 23.58
C ASP A 157 -2.00 8.80 24.48
#